data_a6d67d4ddea31deed7dd8bc96eb4dd60
#
_entry.id   a6d67d4ddea31deed7dd8bc96eb4dd60
#
_cell.length_a   1.000
_cell.length_b   1.000
_cell.length_c   1.000
_cell.angle_alpha   90.00
_cell.angle_beta   90.00
_cell.angle_gamma   90.00
#
_symmetry.space_group_name_H-M   'P 1'
#
loop_
_entity.id
_entity.type
_entity.pdbx_description
1 polymer ?
#
loop_
_entity_poly.entity_id
_entity_poly.type
_entity_poly.pdbx_seq_one_letter_code
_entity_poly.pdbx_strand_id
1 'polypeptide(L)'
;NQLIKDLCKKEVFITPEKLSYYMDIMDRNTSRLLNLINNLIDNSKIENNSYVLTKKDEDIVYLVEETVLDMKDYIEEKGIELIFDTDVEEKTVRCDKTEIERCIINLVGNAVKFTSEGGLIEVTIKDLDDKVKISVKDSGIGISEENKRLIFDRFNQVVDKSAELKGGSGLGLTISKQLITLHGGDIYVESEVGVGSEFIIILPVNND
;
A
#
# COMPACT_ATOMS: atom_id res chain seq x y z
N ASN A 1 -0.48 -27.88 3.70
CA ASN A 1 -0.95 -29.26 3.37
C ASN A 1 -0.13 -30.36 4.04
N GLN A 2 1.21 -30.25 4.12
CA GLN A 2 2.06 -31.23 4.79
C GLN A 2 1.82 -31.24 6.30
N LEU A 3 1.70 -30.05 6.90
CA LEU A 3 1.46 -29.87 8.33
C LEU A 3 0.15 -30.50 8.79
N ILE A 4 -0.93 -30.34 8.02
CA ILE A 4 -2.24 -30.95 8.31
C ILE A 4 -2.16 -32.48 8.18
N LYS A 5 -1.42 -32.98 7.17
CA LYS A 5 -1.20 -34.43 7.00
C LYS A 5 -0.39 -35.03 8.15
N ASP A 6 0.58 -34.28 8.67
CA ASP A 6 1.41 -34.74 9.80
C ASP A 6 0.65 -34.67 11.13
N LEU A 7 -0.26 -33.70 11.28
CA LEU A 7 -1.17 -33.59 12.42
C LEU A 7 -2.22 -34.72 12.43
N CYS A 8 -2.73 -35.10 11.27
CA CYS A 8 -3.70 -36.21 11.14
C CYS A 8 -3.04 -37.61 11.30
N LYS A 9 -1.73 -37.73 11.11
CA LYS A 9 -0.98 -38.99 11.25
C LYS A 9 -0.49 -39.30 12.64
N LYS A 10 -0.38 -38.29 13.52
CA LYS A 10 -0.05 -38.46 14.94
C LYS A 10 -1.32 -38.12 15.71
N GLU A 11 -1.72 -38.94 16.66
CA GLU A 11 -2.74 -38.61 17.70
C GLU A 11 -2.21 -37.43 18.56
N VAL A 12 -1.99 -36.27 17.95
CA VAL A 12 -1.55 -35.09 18.67
C VAL A 12 -2.79 -34.32 19.06
N PHE A 13 -3.09 -34.29 20.36
CA PHE A 13 -4.07 -33.37 20.93
C PHE A 13 -3.63 -31.95 20.60
N ILE A 14 -4.36 -31.29 19.71
CA ILE A 14 -4.14 -29.87 19.38
C ILE A 14 -4.82 -29.08 20.47
N THR A 15 -4.07 -28.29 21.24
CA THR A 15 -4.69 -27.38 22.21
C THR A 15 -5.44 -26.26 21.45
N PRO A 16 -6.51 -25.66 22.06
CA PRO A 16 -7.27 -24.59 21.44
C PRO A 16 -6.38 -23.42 20.96
N GLU A 17 -5.32 -23.10 21.73
CA GLU A 17 -4.37 -22.04 21.39
C GLU A 17 -3.57 -22.36 20.12
N LYS A 18 -3.11 -23.61 19.98
CA LYS A 18 -2.43 -24.06 18.76
C LYS A 18 -3.37 -24.09 17.56
N LEU A 19 -4.61 -24.47 17.76
CA LEU A 19 -5.62 -24.46 16.70
C LEU A 19 -5.86 -23.01 16.22
N SER A 20 -6.09 -22.08 17.15
CA SER A 20 -6.23 -20.64 16.83
C SER A 20 -5.01 -20.11 16.06
N TYR A 21 -3.81 -20.38 16.53
CA TYR A 21 -2.58 -19.97 15.85
C TYR A 21 -2.48 -20.48 14.39
N TYR A 22 -2.85 -21.76 14.15
CA TYR A 22 -2.84 -22.31 12.79
C TYR A 22 -3.96 -21.73 11.93
N MET A 23 -5.13 -21.46 12.49
CA MET A 23 -6.23 -20.80 11.79
C MET A 23 -5.82 -19.39 11.36
N ASP A 24 -5.17 -18.60 12.22
CA ASP A 24 -4.66 -17.27 11.91
C ASP A 24 -3.60 -17.29 10.81
N ILE A 25 -2.73 -18.31 10.80
CA ILE A 25 -1.76 -18.49 9.72
C ILE A 25 -2.45 -18.82 8.39
N MET A 26 -3.45 -19.70 8.43
CA MET A 26 -4.20 -20.08 7.22
C MET A 26 -4.98 -18.90 6.67
N ASP A 27 -5.64 -18.13 7.52
CA ASP A 27 -6.40 -16.95 7.12
C ASP A 27 -5.50 -15.90 6.48
N ARG A 28 -4.38 -15.57 7.13
CA ARG A 28 -3.37 -14.65 6.55
C ARG A 28 -2.82 -15.11 5.22
N ASN A 29 -2.54 -16.39 5.05
CA ASN A 29 -2.03 -16.92 3.79
C ASN A 29 -3.12 -16.93 2.69
N THR A 30 -4.36 -17.24 3.06
CA THR A 30 -5.50 -17.20 2.12
C THR A 30 -5.76 -15.78 1.66
N SER A 31 -5.79 -14.81 2.58
CA SER A 31 -5.94 -13.39 2.26
C SER A 31 -4.82 -12.86 1.36
N ARG A 32 -3.57 -13.26 1.62
CA ARG A 32 -2.44 -12.94 0.73
C ARG A 32 -2.60 -13.52 -0.66
N LEU A 33 -3.06 -14.79 -0.77
CA LEU A 33 -3.28 -15.44 -2.07
C LEU A 33 -4.41 -14.76 -2.85
N LEU A 34 -5.51 -14.41 -2.20
CA LEU A 34 -6.62 -13.67 -2.81
C LEU A 34 -6.16 -12.32 -3.33
N ASN A 35 -5.39 -11.57 -2.53
CA ASN A 35 -4.84 -10.28 -2.96
C ASN A 35 -3.90 -10.43 -4.16
N LEU A 36 -3.07 -11.47 -4.22
CA LEU A 36 -2.21 -11.77 -5.37
C LEU A 36 -3.02 -12.05 -6.63
N ILE A 37 -4.06 -12.88 -6.52
CA ILE A 37 -4.94 -13.25 -7.65
C ILE A 37 -5.68 -12.00 -8.15
N ASN A 38 -6.26 -11.20 -7.25
CA ASN A 38 -6.96 -9.98 -7.62
C ASN A 38 -6.02 -8.99 -8.31
N ASN A 39 -4.82 -8.80 -7.76
CA ASN A 39 -3.80 -7.95 -8.36
C ASN A 39 -3.39 -8.43 -9.77
N LEU A 40 -3.29 -9.74 -9.99
CA LEU A 40 -2.97 -10.29 -11.30
C LEU A 40 -4.11 -10.08 -12.30
N ILE A 41 -5.37 -10.28 -11.86
CA ILE A 41 -6.55 -10.03 -12.68
C ILE A 41 -6.64 -8.56 -13.07
N ASP A 42 -6.48 -7.64 -12.12
CA ASP A 42 -6.55 -6.20 -12.36
C ASP A 42 -5.45 -5.76 -13.33
N ASN A 43 -4.23 -6.23 -13.11
CA ASN A 43 -3.12 -5.97 -14.03
C ASN A 43 -3.43 -6.45 -15.46
N SER A 44 -4.00 -7.65 -15.60
CA SER A 44 -4.40 -8.18 -16.91
C SER A 44 -5.52 -7.35 -17.55
N LYS A 45 -6.50 -6.87 -16.78
CA LYS A 45 -7.56 -5.98 -17.27
C LYS A 45 -7.00 -4.63 -17.73
N ILE A 46 -6.06 -4.04 -16.98
CA ILE A 46 -5.43 -2.76 -17.33
C ILE A 46 -4.63 -2.91 -18.62
N GLU A 47 -3.83 -3.97 -18.76
CA GLU A 47 -3.05 -4.23 -19.99
C GLU A 47 -3.92 -4.39 -21.24
N ASN A 48 -5.08 -4.99 -21.09
CA ASN A 48 -6.03 -5.20 -22.19
C ASN A 48 -6.97 -4.00 -22.38
N ASN A 49 -6.71 -2.84 -21.73
CA ASN A 49 -7.57 -1.66 -21.75
C ASN A 49 -9.04 -1.96 -21.39
N SER A 50 -9.28 -2.97 -20.57
CA SER A 50 -10.61 -3.39 -20.13
C SER A 50 -10.92 -3.02 -18.68
N TYR A 51 -10.00 -2.32 -18.01
CA TYR A 51 -10.20 -1.80 -16.66
C TYR A 51 -11.01 -0.50 -16.74
N VAL A 52 -12.15 -0.47 -16.08
CA VAL A 52 -13.04 0.71 -16.10
C VAL A 52 -13.11 1.30 -14.71
N LEU A 53 -12.72 2.58 -14.58
CA LEU A 53 -12.86 3.35 -13.34
C LEU A 53 -14.30 3.87 -13.20
N THR A 54 -14.82 3.87 -11.98
CA THR A 54 -16.10 4.47 -11.62
C THR A 54 -15.84 5.84 -10.96
N LYS A 55 -15.40 6.81 -11.78
CA LYS A 55 -15.04 8.14 -11.29
C LYS A 55 -16.27 8.94 -10.87
N LYS A 56 -16.19 9.58 -9.70
CA LYS A 56 -17.15 10.54 -9.16
C LYS A 56 -16.42 11.73 -8.58
N ASP A 57 -17.16 12.79 -8.33
CA ASP A 57 -16.64 13.94 -7.61
C ASP A 57 -16.58 13.59 -6.12
N GLU A 58 -15.38 13.46 -5.60
CA GLU A 58 -15.07 13.04 -4.23
C GLU A 58 -14.23 14.12 -3.52
N ASP A 59 -14.47 14.32 -2.25
CA ASP A 59 -13.57 15.14 -1.42
C ASP A 59 -12.32 14.31 -1.10
N ILE A 60 -11.21 14.65 -1.76
CA ILE A 60 -9.96 13.91 -1.65
C ILE A 60 -9.31 14.05 -0.27
N VAL A 61 -9.53 15.17 0.42
CA VAL A 61 -8.98 15.40 1.76
C VAL A 61 -9.62 14.43 2.73
N TYR A 62 -10.97 14.44 2.78
CA TYR A 62 -11.74 13.53 3.61
C TYR A 62 -11.43 12.06 3.30
N LEU A 63 -11.37 11.70 2.03
CA LEU A 63 -11.11 10.33 1.60
C LEU A 63 -9.74 9.80 2.06
N VAL A 64 -8.68 10.61 1.92
CA VAL A 64 -7.33 10.21 2.33
C VAL A 64 -7.23 10.19 3.85
N GLU A 65 -7.78 11.21 4.54
CA GLU A 65 -7.79 11.29 6.00
C GLU A 65 -8.46 10.06 6.62
N GLU A 66 -9.70 9.74 6.23
CA GLU A 66 -10.42 8.56 6.71
C GLU A 66 -9.62 7.27 6.46
N THR A 67 -9.08 7.10 5.25
CA THR A 67 -8.28 5.92 4.90
C THR A 67 -7.04 5.77 5.79
N VAL A 68 -6.38 6.88 6.11
CA VAL A 68 -5.18 6.89 6.97
C VAL A 68 -5.55 6.65 8.43
N LEU A 69 -6.64 7.27 8.91
CA LEU A 69 -7.14 7.09 10.27
C LEU A 69 -7.58 5.65 10.55
N ASP A 70 -8.18 4.97 9.58
CA ASP A 70 -8.53 3.55 9.68
C ASP A 70 -7.29 2.64 9.89
N MET A 71 -6.12 3.09 9.48
CA MET A 71 -4.86 2.37 9.68
C MET A 71 -4.11 2.77 10.97
N LYS A 72 -4.58 3.79 11.69
CA LYS A 72 -3.86 4.39 12.82
C LYS A 72 -3.53 3.38 13.90
N ASP A 73 -4.50 2.63 14.40
CA ASP A 73 -4.29 1.65 15.46
C ASP A 73 -3.22 0.62 15.05
N TYR A 74 -3.27 0.15 13.80
CA TYR A 74 -2.27 -0.79 13.27
C TYR A 74 -0.86 -0.17 13.21
N ILE A 75 -0.74 1.12 12.87
CA ILE A 75 0.55 1.84 12.81
C ILE A 75 1.10 2.03 14.23
N GLU A 76 0.25 2.48 15.16
CA GLU A 76 0.62 2.69 16.57
C GLU A 76 1.01 1.39 17.28
N GLU A 77 0.34 0.26 17.00
CA GLU A 77 0.73 -1.07 17.49
C GLU A 77 2.15 -1.49 17.04
N LYS A 78 2.66 -0.93 15.94
CA LYS A 78 4.04 -1.11 15.49
C LYS A 78 5.04 -0.17 16.14
N GLY A 79 4.58 0.70 17.05
CA GLY A 79 5.40 1.72 17.70
C GLY A 79 5.86 2.82 16.74
N ILE A 80 5.08 3.09 15.68
CA ILE A 80 5.36 4.11 14.65
C ILE A 80 4.42 5.29 14.89
N GLU A 81 4.97 6.50 14.86
CA GLU A 81 4.20 7.74 14.92
C GLU A 81 3.55 8.04 13.56
N LEU A 82 2.28 8.45 13.56
CA LEU A 82 1.54 8.85 12.37
C LEU A 82 1.17 10.33 12.45
N ILE A 83 1.52 11.09 11.42
CA ILE A 83 1.11 12.48 11.23
C ILE A 83 0.31 12.58 9.93
N PHE A 84 -0.86 13.24 10.01
CA PHE A 84 -1.63 13.65 8.84
C PHE A 84 -1.69 15.18 8.83
N ASP A 85 -1.38 15.81 7.70
CA ASP A 85 -1.39 17.26 7.52
C ASP A 85 -1.93 17.65 6.15
N THR A 86 -2.58 18.80 6.05
CA THR A 86 -3.16 19.31 4.81
C THR A 86 -3.17 20.84 4.81
N ASP A 87 -2.99 21.46 3.65
CA ASP A 87 -3.07 22.91 3.48
C ASP A 87 -4.47 23.42 3.08
N VAL A 88 -5.43 22.50 2.89
CA VAL A 88 -6.85 22.80 2.59
C VAL A 88 -7.79 21.89 3.40
N GLU A 89 -8.98 22.41 3.76
CA GLU A 89 -9.97 21.64 4.52
C GLU A 89 -10.74 20.65 3.64
N GLU A 90 -10.98 21.02 2.37
CA GLU A 90 -11.70 20.21 1.39
C GLU A 90 -11.18 20.47 -0.03
N LYS A 91 -11.16 19.44 -0.86
CA LYS A 91 -10.82 19.56 -2.28
C LYS A 91 -11.52 18.49 -3.10
N THR A 92 -12.43 18.92 -3.95
CA THR A 92 -13.13 18.00 -4.86
C THR A 92 -12.21 17.57 -6.00
N VAL A 93 -12.11 16.25 -6.19
CA VAL A 93 -11.35 15.62 -7.29
C VAL A 93 -12.25 14.55 -7.93
N ARG A 94 -12.27 14.50 -9.26
CA ARG A 94 -13.01 13.47 -10.00
C ARG A 94 -12.20 12.17 -10.04
N CYS A 95 -12.53 11.22 -9.16
CA CYS A 95 -11.76 9.98 -9.02
C CYS A 95 -12.65 8.77 -8.68
N ASP A 96 -12.09 7.59 -8.80
CA ASP A 96 -12.64 6.34 -8.26
C ASP A 96 -12.18 6.19 -6.81
N LYS A 97 -13.11 6.44 -5.87
CA LYS A 97 -12.84 6.39 -4.43
C LYS A 97 -12.11 5.11 -4.03
N THR A 98 -12.63 3.96 -4.42
CA THR A 98 -12.10 2.64 -4.01
C THR A 98 -10.67 2.43 -4.49
N GLU A 99 -10.35 2.89 -5.72
CA GLU A 99 -9.01 2.70 -6.26
C GLU A 99 -8.00 3.70 -5.68
N ILE A 100 -8.45 4.91 -5.29
CA ILE A 100 -7.59 5.85 -4.55
C ILE A 100 -7.33 5.32 -3.14
N GLU A 101 -8.36 4.87 -2.39
CA GLU A 101 -8.18 4.23 -1.08
C GLU A 101 -7.17 3.08 -1.17
N ARG A 102 -7.31 2.21 -2.17
CA ARG A 102 -6.38 1.10 -2.41
C ARG A 102 -4.94 1.56 -2.62
N CYS A 103 -4.73 2.66 -3.37
CA CYS A 103 -3.40 3.24 -3.55
C CYS A 103 -2.83 3.75 -2.23
N ILE A 104 -3.61 4.49 -1.45
CA ILE A 104 -3.19 5.03 -0.15
C ILE A 104 -2.84 3.89 0.83
N ILE A 105 -3.71 2.89 0.97
CA ILE A 105 -3.46 1.70 1.82
C ILE A 105 -2.16 1.01 1.42
N ASN A 106 -1.90 0.88 0.11
CA ASN A 106 -0.67 0.26 -0.37
C ASN A 106 0.58 1.08 -0.03
N LEU A 107 0.54 2.41 -0.16
CA LEU A 107 1.66 3.28 0.16
C LEU A 107 1.92 3.32 1.67
N VAL A 108 0.88 3.54 2.49
CA VAL A 108 0.97 3.54 3.96
C VAL A 108 1.41 2.15 4.47
N GLY A 109 0.87 1.07 3.91
CA GLY A 109 1.29 -0.30 4.24
C GLY A 109 2.77 -0.57 3.94
N ASN A 110 3.30 -0.01 2.84
CA ASN A 110 4.73 -0.06 2.55
C ASN A 110 5.55 0.78 3.55
N ALA A 111 5.10 1.98 3.90
CA ALA A 111 5.73 2.82 4.91
C ALA A 111 5.83 2.08 6.26
N VAL A 112 4.73 1.47 6.75
CA VAL A 112 4.73 0.66 7.98
C VAL A 112 5.70 -0.51 7.89
N LYS A 113 5.75 -1.17 6.75
CA LYS A 113 6.61 -2.34 6.53
C LYS A 113 8.09 -2.01 6.64
N PHE A 114 8.51 -0.85 6.15
CA PHE A 114 9.93 -0.49 6.05
C PHE A 114 10.40 0.48 7.12
N THR A 115 9.50 1.04 7.93
CA THR A 115 9.81 1.85 9.10
C THR A 115 10.02 0.95 10.32
N SER A 116 10.98 1.29 11.16
CA SER A 116 11.23 0.59 12.42
C SER A 116 10.42 1.21 13.55
N GLU A 117 10.27 0.50 14.66
CA GLU A 117 9.71 1.02 15.91
C GLU A 117 10.41 2.33 16.32
N GLY A 118 9.64 3.31 16.76
CA GLY A 118 10.10 4.67 17.05
C GLY A 118 10.24 5.56 15.82
N GLY A 119 9.92 5.07 14.62
CA GLY A 119 9.93 5.85 13.39
C GLY A 119 8.65 6.68 13.19
N LEU A 120 8.62 7.42 12.08
CA LEU A 120 7.56 8.36 11.72
C LEU A 120 7.03 8.06 10.31
N ILE A 121 5.70 8.12 10.17
CA ILE A 121 5.00 8.18 8.88
C ILE A 121 4.22 9.49 8.83
N GLU A 122 4.44 10.27 7.77
CA GLU A 122 3.77 11.53 7.53
C GLU A 122 3.00 11.44 6.22
N VAL A 123 1.69 11.69 6.27
CA VAL A 123 0.82 11.78 5.10
C VAL A 123 0.40 13.21 4.92
N THR A 124 0.68 13.80 3.74
CA THR A 124 0.35 15.20 3.48
C THR A 124 -0.44 15.36 2.20
N ILE A 125 -1.37 16.34 2.20
CA ILE A 125 -2.12 16.76 1.03
C ILE A 125 -1.81 18.22 0.76
N LYS A 126 -1.55 18.56 -0.50
CA LYS A 126 -1.34 19.94 -0.95
C LYS A 126 -2.16 20.25 -2.18
N ASP A 127 -2.88 21.36 -2.12
CA ASP A 127 -3.58 21.91 -3.27
C ASP A 127 -2.58 22.61 -4.20
N LEU A 128 -2.58 22.21 -5.48
CA LEU A 128 -1.77 22.81 -6.54
C LEU A 128 -2.68 23.46 -7.61
N ASP A 129 -3.84 23.99 -7.22
CA ASP A 129 -4.89 24.58 -8.05
C ASP A 129 -5.60 23.56 -8.96
N ASP A 130 -4.99 23.19 -10.07
CA ASP A 130 -5.51 22.24 -11.08
C ASP A 130 -5.17 20.77 -10.75
N LYS A 131 -4.36 20.54 -9.73
CA LYS A 131 -3.91 19.22 -9.24
C LYS A 131 -3.92 19.16 -7.73
N VAL A 132 -3.88 17.96 -7.21
CA VAL A 132 -3.63 17.67 -5.79
C VAL A 132 -2.38 16.81 -5.68
N LYS A 133 -1.47 17.20 -4.78
CA LYS A 133 -0.34 16.37 -4.37
C LYS A 133 -0.72 15.64 -3.09
N ILE A 134 -0.62 14.31 -3.09
CA ILE A 134 -0.72 13.47 -1.89
C ILE A 134 0.64 12.84 -1.69
N SER A 135 1.26 12.97 -0.53
CA SER A 135 2.51 12.30 -0.23
C SER A 135 2.44 11.45 1.03
N VAL A 136 3.11 10.30 0.97
CA VAL A 136 3.31 9.39 2.10
C VAL A 136 4.81 9.29 2.30
N LYS A 137 5.29 9.88 3.40
CA LYS A 137 6.70 9.92 3.78
C LYS A 137 6.94 9.02 4.97
N ASP A 138 8.02 8.24 4.92
CA ASP A 138 8.47 7.37 5.99
C ASP A 138 9.91 7.68 6.40
N SER A 139 10.24 7.42 7.65
CA SER A 139 11.62 7.48 8.19
C SER A 139 12.32 6.12 8.17
N GLY A 140 11.99 5.30 7.19
CA GLY A 140 12.47 3.92 7.09
C GLY A 140 13.85 3.79 6.47
N ILE A 141 14.14 2.61 5.93
CA ILE A 141 15.46 2.25 5.38
C ILE A 141 15.85 3.02 4.11
N GLY A 142 14.89 3.68 3.45
CA GLY A 142 15.10 4.34 2.17
C GLY A 142 15.35 3.38 1.00
N ILE A 143 15.51 3.95 -0.20
CA ILE A 143 15.62 3.23 -1.47
C ILE A 143 16.81 3.77 -2.24
N SER A 144 17.68 2.87 -2.74
CA SER A 144 18.83 3.27 -3.57
C SER A 144 18.40 3.80 -4.93
N GLU A 145 19.24 4.64 -5.57
CA GLU A 145 18.96 5.22 -6.91
C GLU A 145 18.69 4.16 -7.98
N GLU A 146 19.38 3.01 -7.91
CA GLU A 146 19.13 1.89 -8.82
C GLU A 146 17.73 1.33 -8.65
N ASN A 147 17.29 1.19 -7.39
CA ASN A 147 16.02 0.58 -7.06
C ASN A 147 14.82 1.54 -7.28
N LYS A 148 14.99 2.87 -7.15
CA LYS A 148 13.92 3.84 -7.40
C LYS A 148 13.28 3.69 -8.78
N ARG A 149 14.06 3.29 -9.78
CA ARG A 149 13.56 3.05 -11.14
C ARG A 149 12.80 1.74 -11.27
N LEU A 150 13.14 0.76 -10.42
CA LEU A 150 12.67 -0.60 -10.51
C LEU A 150 11.47 -0.93 -9.62
N ILE A 151 11.23 -0.12 -8.56
CA ILE A 151 10.16 -0.43 -7.58
C ILE A 151 8.75 -0.38 -8.15
N PHE A 152 8.54 0.31 -9.28
CA PHE A 152 7.26 0.34 -10.00
C PHE A 152 7.15 -0.74 -11.07
N ASP A 153 8.25 -1.47 -11.34
CA ASP A 153 8.24 -2.59 -12.28
C ASP A 153 7.66 -3.84 -11.61
N ARG A 154 7.08 -4.71 -12.42
CA ARG A 154 6.38 -5.91 -11.95
C ARG A 154 7.34 -6.91 -11.32
N PHE A 155 6.89 -7.49 -10.21
CA PHE A 155 7.63 -8.54 -9.48
C PHE A 155 9.01 -8.09 -8.99
N ASN A 156 9.34 -6.81 -9.13
CA ASN A 156 10.55 -6.28 -8.55
C ASN A 156 10.34 -6.08 -7.05
N GLN A 157 11.13 -6.79 -6.29
CA GLN A 157 11.30 -6.59 -4.87
C GLN A 157 12.73 -6.14 -4.67
N VAL A 158 12.92 -5.05 -3.95
CA VAL A 158 14.26 -4.69 -3.47
C VAL A 158 14.69 -5.77 -2.50
N VAL A 159 15.49 -6.72 -3.00
CA VAL A 159 16.03 -7.83 -2.21
C VAL A 159 17.25 -7.31 -1.46
N ASP A 160 17.02 -6.63 -0.36
CA ASP A 160 18.06 -6.52 0.65
C ASP A 160 17.94 -7.73 1.60
N LYS A 161 19.06 -8.31 2.04
CA LYS A 161 19.10 -9.51 2.90
C LYS A 161 18.27 -9.38 4.18
N SER A 162 17.96 -8.14 4.61
CA SER A 162 17.06 -7.82 5.71
C SER A 162 15.58 -7.76 5.31
N ALA A 163 15.27 -7.57 4.03
CA ALA A 163 13.92 -7.45 3.48
C ALA A 163 13.31 -8.80 3.07
N GLU A 164 14.10 -9.86 2.88
CA GLU A 164 13.59 -11.21 2.54
C GLU A 164 12.57 -11.75 3.55
N LEU A 165 12.65 -11.33 4.81
CA LEU A 165 11.71 -11.72 5.87
C LEU A 165 10.40 -10.92 5.87
N LYS A 166 10.34 -9.75 5.22
CA LYS A 166 9.17 -8.86 5.29
C LYS A 166 8.11 -9.09 4.18
N GLY A 167 8.38 -9.97 3.21
CA GLY A 167 7.44 -10.47 2.20
C GLY A 167 6.59 -9.39 1.51
N GLY A 168 6.28 -9.60 0.24
CA GLY A 168 5.37 -8.74 -0.53
C GLY A 168 5.10 -9.42 -1.87
N SER A 169 4.17 -8.91 -2.68
CA SER A 169 3.91 -9.46 -4.02
C SER A 169 4.79 -8.85 -5.11
N GLY A 170 5.34 -7.66 -4.84
CA GLY A 170 5.99 -6.84 -5.88
C GLY A 170 5.00 -6.29 -6.92
N LEU A 171 3.70 -6.37 -6.66
CA LEU A 171 2.65 -5.90 -7.57
C LEU A 171 1.94 -4.64 -7.07
N GLY A 172 2.03 -4.33 -5.78
CA GLY A 172 1.27 -3.22 -5.19
C GLY A 172 1.61 -1.88 -5.82
N LEU A 173 2.89 -1.50 -5.86
CA LEU A 173 3.33 -0.23 -6.44
C LEU A 173 3.09 -0.15 -7.95
N THR A 174 3.25 -1.27 -8.66
CA THR A 174 2.94 -1.35 -10.11
C THR A 174 1.47 -1.05 -10.36
N ILE A 175 0.57 -1.65 -9.57
CA ILE A 175 -0.88 -1.43 -9.69
C ILE A 175 -1.22 -0.01 -9.29
N SER A 176 -0.66 0.52 -8.19
CA SER A 176 -0.89 1.91 -7.79
C SER A 176 -0.49 2.87 -8.92
N LYS A 177 0.66 2.66 -9.58
CA LYS A 177 1.09 3.45 -10.72
C LYS A 177 0.10 3.39 -11.88
N GLN A 178 -0.37 2.19 -12.23
CA GLN A 178 -1.34 2.01 -13.30
C GLN A 178 -2.69 2.68 -12.98
N LEU A 179 -3.20 2.51 -11.75
CA LEU A 179 -4.46 3.13 -11.30
C LEU A 179 -4.37 4.65 -11.30
N ILE A 180 -3.29 5.22 -10.77
CA ILE A 180 -3.07 6.67 -10.80
C ILE A 180 -2.94 7.18 -12.25
N THR A 181 -2.26 6.45 -13.13
CA THR A 181 -2.19 6.78 -14.58
C THR A 181 -3.58 6.75 -15.23
N LEU A 182 -4.44 5.79 -14.91
CA LEU A 182 -5.83 5.74 -15.38
C LEU A 182 -6.68 6.92 -14.88
N HIS A 183 -6.30 7.52 -13.75
CA HIS A 183 -6.86 8.77 -13.26
C HIS A 183 -6.26 10.01 -13.93
N GLY A 184 -5.34 9.85 -14.89
CA GLY A 184 -4.64 10.97 -15.56
C GLY A 184 -3.56 11.60 -14.68
N GLY A 185 -3.24 10.96 -13.55
CA GLY A 185 -2.23 11.36 -12.59
C GLY A 185 -0.86 10.72 -12.83
N ASP A 186 0.05 10.99 -11.92
CA ASP A 186 1.37 10.34 -11.84
C ASP A 186 1.75 9.99 -10.41
N ILE A 187 2.66 9.01 -10.26
CA ILE A 187 3.22 8.60 -8.97
C ILE A 187 4.73 8.40 -9.11
N TYR A 188 5.48 8.95 -8.19
CA TYR A 188 6.93 8.84 -8.12
C TYR A 188 7.43 8.76 -6.67
N VAL A 189 8.74 8.56 -6.50
CA VAL A 189 9.37 8.42 -5.19
C VAL A 189 10.60 9.30 -5.08
N GLU A 190 10.72 9.98 -3.95
CA GLU A 190 11.94 10.62 -3.48
C GLU A 190 12.43 9.84 -2.27
N SER A 191 13.71 9.45 -2.25
CA SER A 191 14.21 8.60 -1.18
C SER A 191 15.73 8.67 -1.08
N GLU A 192 16.23 8.49 0.15
CA GLU A 192 17.65 8.39 0.45
C GLU A 192 17.87 7.22 1.42
N VAL A 193 18.85 6.36 1.12
CA VAL A 193 19.16 5.19 1.93
C VAL A 193 19.55 5.60 3.35
N GLY A 194 18.88 5.03 4.35
CA GLY A 194 19.08 5.31 5.76
C GLY A 194 18.36 6.57 6.28
N VAL A 195 17.66 7.31 5.42
CA VAL A 195 16.87 8.51 5.79
C VAL A 195 15.37 8.21 5.71
N GLY A 196 14.93 7.54 4.63
CA GLY A 196 13.53 7.20 4.40
C GLY A 196 13.09 7.40 2.95
N SER A 197 11.78 7.33 2.71
CA SER A 197 11.18 7.50 1.38
C SER A 197 9.95 8.39 1.45
N GLU A 198 9.69 9.17 0.41
CA GLU A 198 8.46 9.91 0.18
C GLU A 198 7.86 9.45 -1.16
N PHE A 199 6.73 8.77 -1.09
CA PHE A 199 5.93 8.42 -2.27
C PHE A 199 4.94 9.55 -2.54
N ILE A 200 4.92 10.03 -3.77
CA ILE A 200 4.18 11.23 -4.17
C ILE A 200 3.22 10.87 -5.28
N ILE A 201 1.93 11.13 -5.05
CA ILE A 201 0.86 11.03 -6.05
C ILE A 201 0.48 12.44 -6.48
N ILE A 202 0.34 12.65 -7.77
CA ILE A 202 -0.23 13.87 -8.37
C ILE A 202 -1.51 13.48 -9.09
N LEU A 203 -2.64 14.03 -8.67
CA LEU A 203 -3.94 13.82 -9.33
C LEU A 203 -4.43 15.13 -9.92
N PRO A 204 -4.91 15.15 -11.18
CA PRO A 204 -5.61 16.31 -11.72
C PRO A 204 -6.98 16.44 -11.05
N VAL A 205 -7.42 17.67 -10.79
CA VAL A 205 -8.73 17.97 -10.18
C VAL A 205 -9.87 17.58 -11.12
N ASN A 206 -9.72 17.95 -12.39
CA ASN A 206 -10.69 17.63 -13.45
C ASN A 206 -10.11 16.57 -14.38
N ASN A 207 -10.78 15.43 -14.45
CA ASN A 207 -10.45 14.31 -15.31
C ASN A 207 -11.69 13.93 -16.13
N ASP A 208 -11.73 14.36 -17.36
CA ASP A 208 -12.77 13.95 -18.33
C ASP A 208 -12.64 12.46 -18.70
#